data_c0a74ff0bdb3d2057e7069252eaf0ac8
#
_entry.id   c0a74ff0bdb3d2057e7069252eaf0ac8
#
_cell.length_a   1.000
_cell.length_b   1.000
_cell.length_c   1.000
_cell.angle_alpha   90.00
_cell.angle_beta   90.00
_cell.angle_gamma   90.00
#
_symmetry.space_group_name_H-M   'P 1'
#
loop_
_entity.id
_entity.type
_entity.pdbx_description
1 polymer ?
#
loop_
_entity_poly.entity_id
_entity_poly.type
_entity_poly.pdbx_seq_one_letter_code
_entity_poly.pdbx_strand_id
1 'polypeptide(L)'
;MLAQTQYRLSAADLEIVLAMVRTGTLAGAGERLGVDASTVFRSLQRIERGLGATLFARSRTGYLAGDLAHALAEQAEQVESALEVARSAVHAVPDQVSGTVRITTTDTILVGMVAPALKALQAEHPNLSYDLRVSNELASLTRRDADIAVRATRRPPQHLVGKHIGSIRVGLYAGRASGITYADVEAGRAPWLAIDDAIPDHPSVSWRKRHFPKVMPTYFVNSLQIAAEMVGMGMGVGILPVVMAQERSDLVALRDLQDANQSELWLLTHPESRHLRRIAVVYGHLAQTLRLP
;
A
#
# COMPACT_ATOMS: atom_id res chain seq x y z
N MET A 1 -25.36 -32.61 -34.54
CA MET A 1 -24.96 -31.91 -33.32
C MET A 1 -23.51 -32.25 -33.03
N LEU A 2 -22.58 -31.37 -33.39
CA LEU A 2 -21.17 -31.52 -33.06
C LEU A 2 -21.03 -31.20 -31.56
N ALA A 3 -20.52 -32.17 -30.80
CA ALA A 3 -20.17 -31.95 -29.37
C ALA A 3 -19.19 -30.76 -29.31
N GLN A 4 -19.62 -29.64 -28.78
CA GLN A 4 -18.70 -28.55 -28.44
C GLN A 4 -17.74 -29.15 -27.39
N THR A 5 -16.49 -29.32 -27.80
CA THR A 5 -15.43 -29.70 -26.89
C THR A 5 -15.34 -28.59 -25.83
N GLN A 6 -15.84 -28.87 -24.65
CA GLN A 6 -15.88 -27.92 -23.56
C GLN A 6 -14.43 -27.48 -23.26
N TYR A 7 -14.12 -26.20 -23.46
CA TYR A 7 -12.80 -25.65 -23.21
C TYR A 7 -12.41 -25.95 -21.76
N ARG A 8 -11.26 -26.60 -21.56
CA ARG A 8 -10.77 -26.93 -20.23
C ARG A 8 -9.81 -25.84 -19.77
N LEU A 9 -10.29 -25.00 -18.86
CA LEU A 9 -9.50 -23.96 -18.22
C LEU A 9 -8.36 -24.61 -17.42
N SER A 10 -7.13 -24.15 -17.61
CA SER A 10 -5.92 -24.62 -16.92
C SER A 10 -5.44 -23.61 -15.87
N ALA A 11 -4.56 -24.03 -14.95
CA ALA A 11 -3.92 -23.11 -14.01
C ALA A 11 -3.14 -22.01 -14.72
N ALA A 12 -2.45 -22.34 -15.83
CA ALA A 12 -1.74 -21.35 -16.65
C ALA A 12 -2.68 -20.29 -17.28
N ASP A 13 -3.90 -20.69 -17.65
CA ASP A 13 -4.89 -19.75 -18.15
C ASP A 13 -5.36 -18.79 -17.05
N LEU A 14 -5.55 -19.31 -15.84
CA LEU A 14 -5.90 -18.51 -14.67
C LEU A 14 -4.79 -17.53 -14.31
N GLU A 15 -3.53 -17.93 -14.40
CA GLU A 15 -2.37 -17.03 -14.18
C GLU A 15 -2.37 -15.86 -15.19
N ILE A 16 -2.67 -16.11 -16.47
CA ILE A 16 -2.78 -15.05 -17.48
C ILE A 16 -3.92 -14.08 -17.14
N VAL A 17 -5.11 -14.60 -16.82
CA VAL A 17 -6.27 -13.75 -16.44
C VAL A 17 -5.94 -12.91 -15.21
N LEU A 18 -5.35 -13.50 -14.18
CA LEU A 18 -4.96 -12.82 -12.96
C LEU A 18 -3.93 -11.71 -13.21
N ALA A 19 -2.88 -12.00 -13.99
CA ALA A 19 -1.88 -11.02 -14.34
C ALA A 19 -2.49 -9.82 -15.10
N MET A 20 -3.41 -10.09 -16.03
CA MET A 20 -4.12 -9.05 -16.78
C MET A 20 -5.06 -8.22 -15.90
N VAL A 21 -5.81 -8.82 -14.97
CA VAL A 21 -6.66 -8.09 -14.01
C VAL A 21 -5.83 -7.17 -13.13
N ARG A 22 -4.68 -7.66 -12.65
CA ARG A 22 -3.79 -6.92 -11.75
C ARG A 22 -3.07 -5.74 -12.43
N THR A 23 -2.70 -5.89 -13.71
CA THR A 23 -1.84 -4.89 -14.39
C THR A 23 -2.58 -3.99 -15.38
N GLY A 24 -3.70 -4.45 -15.89
CA GLY A 24 -4.49 -3.73 -16.90
C GLY A 24 -3.79 -3.58 -18.26
N THR A 25 -2.58 -4.14 -18.46
CA THR A 25 -1.80 -4.03 -19.69
C THR A 25 -1.11 -5.34 -20.06
N LEU A 26 -0.96 -5.59 -21.36
CA LEU A 26 -0.24 -6.78 -21.84
C LEU A 26 1.25 -6.77 -21.46
N ALA A 27 1.86 -5.59 -21.47
CA ALA A 27 3.27 -5.43 -21.09
C ALA A 27 3.46 -5.74 -19.60
N GLY A 28 2.64 -5.14 -18.70
CA GLY A 28 2.72 -5.41 -17.28
C GLY A 28 2.40 -6.86 -16.91
N ALA A 29 1.44 -7.49 -17.62
CA ALA A 29 1.17 -8.91 -17.44
C ALA A 29 2.33 -9.79 -17.90
N GLY A 30 2.97 -9.42 -19.02
CA GLY A 30 4.16 -10.11 -19.51
C GLY A 30 5.34 -10.03 -18.56
N GLU A 31 5.63 -8.84 -18.03
CA GLU A 31 6.65 -8.62 -17.00
C GLU A 31 6.42 -9.49 -15.77
N ARG A 32 5.16 -9.51 -15.29
CA ARG A 32 4.77 -10.30 -14.11
C ARG A 32 4.94 -11.80 -14.31
N LEU A 33 4.67 -12.29 -15.52
CA LEU A 33 4.72 -13.72 -15.88
C LEU A 33 6.08 -14.17 -16.44
N GLY A 34 7.01 -13.23 -16.68
CA GLY A 34 8.30 -13.53 -17.31
C GLY A 34 8.18 -13.94 -18.78
N VAL A 35 7.18 -13.41 -19.52
CA VAL A 35 6.93 -13.72 -20.93
C VAL A 35 6.69 -12.43 -21.73
N ASP A 36 6.80 -12.52 -23.06
CA ASP A 36 6.51 -11.38 -23.93
C ASP A 36 5.01 -11.00 -23.95
N ALA A 37 4.72 -9.70 -24.09
CA ALA A 37 3.36 -9.17 -24.23
C ALA A 37 2.56 -9.85 -25.37
N SER A 38 3.23 -10.25 -26.45
CA SER A 38 2.64 -11.00 -27.57
C SER A 38 2.18 -12.40 -27.17
N THR A 39 2.86 -13.03 -26.22
CA THR A 39 2.49 -14.33 -25.65
C THR A 39 1.27 -14.21 -24.77
N VAL A 40 1.21 -13.17 -23.91
CA VAL A 40 0.03 -12.84 -23.11
C VAL A 40 -1.18 -12.60 -24.01
N PHE A 41 -1.02 -11.79 -25.06
CA PHE A 41 -2.10 -11.50 -26.01
C PHE A 41 -2.66 -12.74 -26.68
N ARG A 42 -1.79 -13.61 -27.22
CA ARG A 42 -2.21 -14.88 -27.86
C ARG A 42 -2.92 -15.81 -26.89
N SER A 43 -2.40 -15.91 -25.65
CA SER A 43 -3.03 -16.72 -24.60
C SER A 43 -4.40 -16.18 -24.22
N LEU A 44 -4.53 -14.87 -24.01
CA LEU A 44 -5.81 -14.22 -23.74
C LEU A 44 -6.83 -14.50 -24.82
N GLN A 45 -6.47 -14.31 -26.10
CA GLN A 45 -7.37 -14.61 -27.23
C GLN A 45 -7.78 -16.09 -27.30
N ARG A 46 -6.88 -17.01 -26.94
CA ARG A 46 -7.19 -18.44 -26.88
C ARG A 46 -8.20 -18.73 -25.77
N ILE A 47 -8.01 -18.13 -24.58
CA ILE A 47 -8.90 -18.29 -23.43
C ILE A 47 -10.29 -17.74 -23.77
N GLU A 48 -10.39 -16.51 -24.28
CA GLU A 48 -11.67 -15.87 -24.63
C GLU A 48 -12.42 -16.66 -25.71
N ARG A 49 -11.73 -17.13 -26.74
CA ARG A 49 -12.33 -18.02 -27.77
C ARG A 49 -12.79 -19.35 -27.18
N GLY A 50 -12.00 -19.94 -26.29
CA GLY A 50 -12.34 -21.20 -25.65
C GLY A 50 -13.57 -21.09 -24.73
N LEU A 51 -13.68 -20.00 -24.01
CA LEU A 51 -14.81 -19.69 -23.12
C LEU A 51 -16.05 -19.17 -23.89
N GLY A 52 -15.88 -18.73 -25.14
CA GLY A 52 -16.95 -18.07 -25.90
C GLY A 52 -17.37 -16.73 -25.29
N ALA A 53 -16.50 -16.07 -24.52
CA ALA A 53 -16.78 -14.83 -23.79
C ALA A 53 -15.59 -13.88 -23.83
N THR A 54 -15.84 -12.58 -23.93
CA THR A 54 -14.83 -11.54 -23.81
C THR A 54 -14.57 -11.25 -22.34
N LEU A 55 -13.33 -11.38 -21.91
CA LEU A 55 -12.91 -11.13 -20.53
C LEU A 55 -12.48 -9.67 -20.33
N PHE A 56 -11.86 -9.07 -21.36
CA PHE A 56 -11.29 -7.73 -21.26
C PHE A 56 -11.71 -6.84 -22.41
N ALA A 57 -12.22 -5.66 -22.09
CA ALA A 57 -12.49 -4.61 -23.07
C ALA A 57 -11.25 -3.72 -23.27
N ARG A 58 -10.96 -3.34 -24.53
CA ARG A 58 -9.90 -2.37 -24.83
C ARG A 58 -10.32 -0.97 -24.39
N SER A 59 -9.40 -0.25 -23.75
CA SER A 59 -9.55 1.14 -23.38
C SER A 59 -8.38 1.98 -23.91
N ARG A 60 -8.45 3.30 -23.76
CA ARG A 60 -7.38 4.21 -24.17
C ARG A 60 -6.08 4.01 -23.37
N THR A 61 -6.18 3.50 -22.15
CA THR A 61 -5.05 3.31 -21.23
C THR A 61 -4.66 1.85 -21.02
N GLY A 62 -5.30 0.89 -21.75
CA GLY A 62 -5.02 -0.53 -21.61
C GLY A 62 -6.26 -1.41 -21.74
N TYR A 63 -6.45 -2.33 -20.82
CA TYR A 63 -7.53 -3.30 -20.80
C TYR A 63 -8.35 -3.18 -19.51
N LEU A 64 -9.67 -3.16 -19.65
CA LEU A 64 -10.63 -3.15 -18.52
C LEU A 64 -11.19 -4.57 -18.37
N ALA A 65 -11.06 -5.13 -17.16
CA ALA A 65 -11.60 -6.43 -16.82
C ALA A 65 -13.12 -6.38 -16.70
N GLY A 66 -13.82 -7.33 -17.30
CA GLY A 66 -15.25 -7.55 -17.09
C GLY A 66 -15.51 -8.44 -15.87
N ASP A 67 -16.79 -8.60 -15.50
CA ASP A 67 -17.21 -9.36 -14.32
C ASP A 67 -16.70 -10.82 -14.32
N LEU A 68 -16.73 -11.47 -15.50
CA LEU A 68 -16.21 -12.83 -15.64
C LEU A 68 -14.69 -12.89 -15.41
N ALA A 69 -13.95 -11.88 -15.87
CA ALA A 69 -12.50 -11.80 -15.63
C ALA A 69 -12.19 -11.65 -14.14
N HIS A 70 -12.96 -10.84 -13.43
CA HIS A 70 -12.82 -10.70 -11.97
C HIS A 70 -13.15 -12.01 -11.25
N ALA A 71 -14.24 -12.68 -11.61
CA ALA A 71 -14.61 -13.97 -11.00
C ALA A 71 -13.53 -15.04 -11.23
N LEU A 72 -12.96 -15.12 -12.44
CA LEU A 72 -11.84 -16.03 -12.73
C LEU A 72 -10.57 -15.66 -11.98
N ALA A 73 -10.28 -14.36 -11.84
CA ALA A 73 -9.12 -13.90 -11.08
C ALA A 73 -9.21 -14.26 -9.59
N GLU A 74 -10.39 -14.20 -8.99
CA GLU A 74 -10.63 -14.66 -7.60
C GLU A 74 -10.27 -16.15 -7.43
N GLN A 75 -10.65 -16.99 -8.39
CA GLN A 75 -10.29 -18.42 -8.34
C GLN A 75 -8.80 -18.63 -8.62
N ALA A 76 -8.22 -17.84 -9.53
CA ALA A 76 -6.80 -17.88 -9.85
C ALA A 76 -5.92 -17.58 -8.63
N GLU A 77 -6.34 -16.67 -7.76
CA GLU A 77 -5.64 -16.34 -6.52
C GLU A 77 -5.64 -17.50 -5.52
N GLN A 78 -6.72 -18.27 -5.44
CA GLN A 78 -6.77 -19.48 -4.62
C GLN A 78 -5.78 -20.54 -5.14
N VAL A 79 -5.71 -20.71 -6.47
CA VAL A 79 -4.76 -21.62 -7.11
C VAL A 79 -3.31 -21.15 -6.89
N GLU A 80 -3.01 -19.86 -7.09
CA GLU A 80 -1.70 -19.26 -6.81
C GLU A 80 -1.28 -19.53 -5.35
N SER A 81 -2.19 -19.32 -4.41
CA SER A 81 -1.96 -19.59 -2.99
C SER A 81 -1.68 -21.05 -2.68
N ALA A 82 -2.46 -21.97 -3.26
CA ALA A 82 -2.27 -23.42 -3.08
C ALA A 82 -0.94 -23.90 -3.66
N LEU A 83 -0.55 -23.41 -4.83
CA LEU A 83 0.74 -23.72 -5.45
C LEU A 83 1.91 -23.21 -4.60
N GLU A 84 1.77 -22.06 -3.97
CA GLU A 84 2.81 -21.50 -3.12
C GLU A 84 2.95 -22.28 -1.81
N VAL A 85 1.86 -22.75 -1.23
CA VAL A 85 1.89 -23.71 -0.11
C VAL A 85 2.62 -24.98 -0.51
N ALA A 86 2.31 -25.54 -1.68
CA ALA A 86 2.98 -26.75 -2.18
C ALA A 86 4.48 -26.52 -2.43
N ARG A 87 4.87 -25.39 -3.04
CA ARG A 87 6.30 -25.03 -3.24
C ARG A 87 7.03 -24.86 -1.89
N SER A 88 6.40 -24.24 -0.92
CA SER A 88 6.95 -24.08 0.43
C SER A 88 7.14 -25.43 1.13
N ALA A 89 6.27 -26.40 0.89
CA ALA A 89 6.40 -27.75 1.45
C ALA A 89 7.58 -28.53 0.85
N VAL A 90 7.89 -28.33 -0.42
CA VAL A 90 9.03 -28.98 -1.09
C VAL A 90 10.38 -28.47 -0.55
N HIS A 91 10.45 -27.21 -0.16
CA HIS A 91 11.67 -26.58 0.37
C HIS A 91 11.70 -26.50 1.90
N ALA A 92 10.73 -27.11 2.57
CA ALA A 92 10.62 -27.04 4.02
C ALA A 92 11.71 -27.88 4.70
N VAL A 93 12.75 -27.20 5.16
CA VAL A 93 13.39 -27.61 6.42
C VAL A 93 12.30 -27.39 7.50
N PRO A 94 11.97 -28.40 8.33
CA PRO A 94 10.74 -28.40 9.16
C PRO A 94 10.52 -27.16 10.04
N ASP A 95 11.55 -26.36 10.30
CA ASP A 95 11.48 -25.19 11.19
C ASP A 95 11.71 -23.83 10.53
N GLN A 96 12.02 -23.74 9.23
CA GLN A 96 12.33 -22.47 8.60
C GLN A 96 11.15 -21.91 7.81
N VAL A 97 10.77 -20.66 8.15
CA VAL A 97 9.79 -19.90 7.38
C VAL A 97 10.49 -19.23 6.21
N SER A 98 10.01 -19.45 4.99
CA SER A 98 10.61 -18.92 3.76
C SER A 98 9.57 -18.38 2.78
N GLY A 99 10.04 -17.61 1.81
CA GLY A 99 9.23 -17.07 0.71
C GLY A 99 9.02 -15.56 0.81
N THR A 100 8.39 -14.99 -0.22
CA THR A 100 8.17 -13.55 -0.34
C THR A 100 6.84 -13.15 0.30
N VAL A 101 6.86 -12.08 1.10
CA VAL A 101 5.66 -11.42 1.63
C VAL A 101 5.57 -10.03 1.01
N ARG A 102 4.45 -9.76 0.34
CA ARG A 102 4.16 -8.47 -0.28
C ARG A 102 3.46 -7.57 0.72
N ILE A 103 4.07 -6.42 1.02
CA ILE A 103 3.53 -5.46 1.99
C ILE A 103 3.28 -4.13 1.30
N THR A 104 2.06 -3.62 1.40
CA THR A 104 1.72 -2.27 0.92
C THR A 104 1.56 -1.31 2.09
N THR A 105 2.13 -0.11 1.95
CA THR A 105 2.08 0.93 2.98
C THR A 105 2.33 2.31 2.37
N THR A 106 2.34 3.36 3.18
CA THR A 106 2.85 4.68 2.80
C THR A 106 4.33 4.79 3.10
N ASP A 107 5.03 5.73 2.47
CA ASP A 107 6.45 6.01 2.69
C ASP A 107 6.76 6.28 4.16
N THR A 108 5.99 7.13 4.79
CA THR A 108 6.12 7.50 6.20
C THR A 108 6.00 6.30 7.16
N ILE A 109 4.97 5.48 6.94
CA ILE A 109 4.73 4.28 7.78
C ILE A 109 5.81 3.23 7.50
N LEU A 110 6.27 3.10 6.25
CA LEU A 110 7.34 2.19 5.91
C LEU A 110 8.62 2.53 6.68
N VAL A 111 9.09 3.76 6.54
CA VAL A 111 10.37 4.18 7.15
C VAL A 111 10.29 4.24 8.68
N GLY A 112 9.21 4.81 9.21
CA GLY A 112 9.08 5.03 10.65
C GLY A 112 8.68 3.82 11.47
N MET A 113 8.04 2.80 10.86
CA MET A 113 7.43 1.72 11.64
C MET A 113 7.68 0.32 11.06
N VAL A 114 7.36 0.11 9.77
CA VAL A 114 7.38 -1.23 9.17
C VAL A 114 8.81 -1.73 8.96
N ALA A 115 9.69 -0.90 8.39
CA ALA A 115 11.07 -1.32 8.12
C ALA A 115 11.88 -1.65 9.39
N PRO A 116 11.79 -0.86 10.49
CA PRO A 116 12.40 -1.25 11.76
C PRO A 116 11.90 -2.59 12.30
N ALA A 117 10.58 -2.84 12.22
CA ALA A 117 9.99 -4.11 12.64
C ALA A 117 10.47 -5.29 11.77
N LEU A 118 10.50 -5.12 10.45
CA LEU A 118 10.99 -6.16 9.53
C LEU A 118 12.48 -6.45 9.72
N LYS A 119 13.29 -5.44 10.05
CA LYS A 119 14.72 -5.64 10.35
C LYS A 119 14.92 -6.59 11.52
N ALA A 120 14.12 -6.49 12.57
CA ALA A 120 14.17 -7.43 13.70
C ALA A 120 13.75 -8.84 13.27
N LEU A 121 12.65 -8.96 12.54
CA LEU A 121 12.13 -10.24 12.07
C LEU A 121 13.07 -10.94 11.08
N GLN A 122 13.79 -10.20 10.24
CA GLN A 122 14.75 -10.74 9.28
C GLN A 122 15.89 -11.52 9.96
N ALA A 123 16.29 -11.11 11.16
CA ALA A 123 17.32 -11.82 11.92
C ALA A 123 16.82 -13.20 12.39
N GLU A 124 15.54 -13.33 12.70
CA GLU A 124 14.93 -14.59 13.16
C GLU A 124 14.54 -15.50 11.97
N HIS A 125 14.19 -14.91 10.84
CA HIS A 125 13.72 -15.60 9.64
C HIS A 125 14.48 -15.16 8.38
N PRO A 126 15.75 -15.56 8.22
CA PRO A 126 16.62 -15.08 7.12
C PRO A 126 16.14 -15.47 5.72
N ASN A 127 15.30 -16.50 5.61
CA ASN A 127 14.75 -16.98 4.33
C ASN A 127 13.44 -16.28 3.90
N LEU A 128 12.96 -15.32 4.71
CA LEU A 128 11.89 -14.43 4.28
C LEU A 128 12.44 -13.33 3.38
N SER A 129 11.72 -13.02 2.33
CA SER A 129 11.95 -11.85 1.49
C SER A 129 10.70 -10.95 1.48
N TYR A 130 10.89 -9.67 1.23
CA TYR A 130 9.82 -8.68 1.31
C TYR A 130 9.72 -7.90 0.01
N ASP A 131 8.55 -7.89 -0.61
CA ASP A 131 8.20 -6.98 -1.71
C ASP A 131 7.42 -5.79 -1.11
N LEU A 132 8.12 -4.66 -0.92
CA LEU A 132 7.59 -3.48 -0.25
C LEU A 132 7.04 -2.50 -1.29
N ARG A 133 5.72 -2.34 -1.31
CA ARG A 133 5.02 -1.45 -2.25
C ARG A 133 4.57 -0.19 -1.54
N VAL A 134 5.17 0.93 -1.93
CA VAL A 134 4.83 2.25 -1.39
C VAL A 134 3.83 2.94 -2.32
N SER A 135 2.70 3.34 -1.76
CA SER A 135 1.73 4.19 -2.43
C SER A 135 1.04 5.07 -1.41
N ASN A 136 1.02 6.37 -1.65
CA ASN A 136 0.30 7.32 -0.82
C ASN A 136 -1.18 7.45 -1.23
N GLU A 137 -1.59 6.78 -2.31
CA GLU A 137 -2.97 6.75 -2.78
C GLU A 137 -3.79 5.68 -2.03
N LEU A 138 -5.04 6.04 -1.66
CA LEU A 138 -5.98 5.13 -0.98
C LEU A 138 -6.48 3.99 -1.88
N ALA A 139 -6.44 4.17 -3.21
CA ALA A 139 -7.00 3.25 -4.19
C ALA A 139 -6.29 1.89 -4.29
N SER A 140 -5.09 1.73 -3.72
CA SER A 140 -4.30 0.49 -3.87
C SER A 140 -4.72 -0.67 -2.95
N LEU A 141 -5.67 -0.45 -2.02
CA LEU A 141 -6.12 -1.49 -1.08
C LEU A 141 -7.13 -2.48 -1.67
N THR A 142 -7.78 -2.13 -2.77
CA THR A 142 -8.82 -2.96 -3.41
C THR A 142 -8.26 -3.95 -4.44
N ARG A 143 -7.02 -3.74 -4.89
CA ARG A 143 -6.31 -4.69 -5.75
C ARG A 143 -5.52 -5.64 -4.85
N ARG A 144 -5.77 -6.93 -4.95
CA ARG A 144 -5.06 -8.00 -4.18
C ARG A 144 -3.56 -8.10 -4.56
N ASP A 145 -2.88 -6.95 -4.67
CA ASP A 145 -1.46 -6.86 -5.03
C ASP A 145 -0.52 -7.03 -3.82
N ALA A 146 -1.08 -7.13 -2.61
CA ALA A 146 -0.32 -7.27 -1.38
C ALA A 146 -0.93 -8.30 -0.44
N ASP A 147 -0.07 -9.00 0.31
CA ASP A 147 -0.46 -9.98 1.33
C ASP A 147 -0.83 -9.29 2.65
N ILE A 148 -0.13 -8.20 2.96
CA ILE A 148 -0.32 -7.40 4.17
C ILE A 148 -0.39 -5.92 3.77
N ALA A 149 -1.30 -5.17 4.39
CA ALA A 149 -1.38 -3.73 4.24
C ALA A 149 -1.26 -3.04 5.61
N VAL A 150 -0.38 -2.02 5.71
CA VAL A 150 -0.28 -1.15 6.88
C VAL A 150 -0.69 0.24 6.44
N ARG A 151 -1.90 0.67 6.82
CA ARG A 151 -2.51 1.87 6.25
C ARG A 151 -3.18 2.77 7.27
N ALA A 152 -3.03 4.06 7.04
CA ALA A 152 -3.81 5.10 7.71
C ALA A 152 -5.15 5.26 7.00
N THR A 153 -6.25 4.83 7.62
CA THR A 153 -7.60 4.96 7.06
C THR A 153 -8.64 4.98 8.17
N ARG A 154 -9.73 5.71 7.96
CA ARG A 154 -10.91 5.70 8.83
C ARG A 154 -11.91 4.61 8.45
N ARG A 155 -11.80 4.10 7.21
CA ARG A 155 -12.74 3.13 6.65
C ARG A 155 -11.93 2.01 6.02
N PRO A 156 -11.47 1.03 6.82
CA PRO A 156 -10.81 -0.14 6.27
C PRO A 156 -11.77 -0.89 5.34
N PRO A 157 -11.28 -1.44 4.22
CA PRO A 157 -12.10 -2.23 3.31
C PRO A 157 -12.74 -3.42 4.02
N GLN A 158 -14.05 -3.65 3.83
CA GLN A 158 -14.81 -4.69 4.52
C GLN A 158 -14.36 -6.12 4.19
N HIS A 159 -13.76 -6.33 3.03
CA HIS A 159 -13.25 -7.64 2.60
C HIS A 159 -11.89 -8.01 3.22
N LEU A 160 -11.24 -7.08 3.92
CA LEU A 160 -10.00 -7.34 4.65
C LEU A 160 -10.29 -7.56 6.14
N VAL A 161 -9.46 -8.37 6.76
CA VAL A 161 -9.45 -8.58 8.20
C VAL A 161 -8.18 -8.00 8.79
N GLY A 162 -8.24 -7.53 10.04
CA GLY A 162 -7.03 -6.98 10.61
C GLY A 162 -7.17 -6.43 12.00
N LYS A 163 -6.10 -5.75 12.43
CA LYS A 163 -5.94 -5.16 13.74
C LYS A 163 -5.88 -3.64 13.62
N HIS A 164 -6.70 -2.97 14.41
CA HIS A 164 -6.53 -1.54 14.69
C HIS A 164 -5.31 -1.35 15.61
N ILE A 165 -4.37 -0.53 15.17
CA ILE A 165 -3.13 -0.26 15.91
C ILE A 165 -3.30 0.96 16.81
N GLY A 166 -3.99 2.00 16.34
CA GLY A 166 -4.27 3.21 17.09
C GLY A 166 -4.48 4.44 16.20
N SER A 167 -4.71 5.58 16.84
CA SER A 167 -4.95 6.87 16.18
C SER A 167 -3.63 7.60 15.92
N ILE A 168 -3.43 8.08 14.70
CA ILE A 168 -2.24 8.84 14.30
C ILE A 168 -2.45 10.31 14.70
N ARG A 169 -1.75 10.75 15.73
CA ARG A 169 -1.71 12.16 16.11
C ARG A 169 -0.84 12.96 15.14
N VAL A 170 -1.20 14.22 14.92
CA VAL A 170 -0.45 15.17 14.09
C VAL A 170 -0.11 16.42 14.89
N GLY A 171 0.98 17.07 14.54
CA GLY A 171 1.41 18.35 15.10
C GLY A 171 1.92 19.28 14.01
N LEU A 172 2.00 20.57 14.34
CA LEU A 172 2.62 21.58 13.51
C LEU A 172 4.10 21.67 13.87
N TYR A 173 4.97 21.56 12.87
CA TYR A 173 6.41 21.53 13.04
C TYR A 173 7.12 22.58 12.16
N ALA A 174 8.28 23.04 12.63
CA ALA A 174 9.24 23.81 11.87
C ALA A 174 10.62 23.16 11.93
N GLY A 175 11.51 23.53 11.03
CA GLY A 175 12.93 23.18 11.14
C GLY A 175 13.56 23.92 12.32
N ARG A 176 14.28 23.22 13.17
CA ARG A 176 14.90 23.80 14.39
C ARG A 176 15.81 24.98 14.08
N ALA A 177 16.57 24.91 12.98
CA ALA A 177 17.48 25.97 12.55
C ALA A 177 16.79 27.16 11.89
N SER A 178 15.49 27.05 11.55
CA SER A 178 14.77 28.13 10.84
C SER A 178 14.43 29.32 11.73
N GLY A 179 14.33 29.11 13.04
CA GLY A 179 13.88 30.12 14.00
C GLY A 179 12.40 30.47 13.88
N ILE A 180 11.63 29.80 13.02
CA ILE A 180 10.18 30.06 12.85
C ILE A 180 9.45 29.66 14.14
N THR A 181 8.63 30.59 14.63
CA THR A 181 7.82 30.43 15.84
C THR A 181 6.34 30.24 15.49
N TYR A 182 5.53 29.79 16.45
CA TYR A 182 4.07 29.74 16.26
C TYR A 182 3.45 31.13 16.01
N ALA A 183 4.01 32.20 16.62
CA ALA A 183 3.58 33.57 16.36
C ALA A 183 3.80 34.00 14.90
N ASP A 184 4.83 33.50 14.24
CA ASP A 184 5.06 33.76 12.80
C ASP A 184 4.01 33.06 11.94
N VAL A 185 3.58 31.87 12.36
CA VAL A 185 2.49 31.12 11.71
C VAL A 185 1.17 31.90 11.84
N GLU A 186 0.82 32.36 13.05
CA GLU A 186 -0.40 33.13 13.31
C GLU A 186 -0.41 34.46 12.55
N ALA A 187 0.73 35.09 12.44
CA ALA A 187 0.90 36.34 11.68
C ALA A 187 0.93 36.15 10.16
N GLY A 188 0.85 34.90 9.66
CA GLY A 188 0.90 34.59 8.23
C GLY A 188 2.26 34.82 7.57
N ARG A 189 3.35 34.91 8.33
CA ARG A 189 4.71 35.14 7.81
C ARG A 189 5.46 33.84 7.48
N ALA A 190 5.06 32.73 8.07
CA ALA A 190 5.72 31.46 7.84
C ALA A 190 5.32 30.84 6.49
N PRO A 191 6.28 30.42 5.63
CA PRO A 191 5.99 29.59 4.48
C PRO A 191 5.38 28.26 4.90
N TRP A 192 4.44 27.70 4.12
CA TRP A 192 3.79 26.46 4.41
C TRP A 192 4.13 25.38 3.40
N LEU A 193 4.40 24.18 3.91
CA LEU A 193 4.46 22.95 3.15
C LEU A 193 3.14 22.18 3.38
N ALA A 194 2.48 21.81 2.31
CA ALA A 194 1.24 21.04 2.37
C ALA A 194 1.28 19.85 1.43
N ILE A 195 0.61 18.78 1.78
CA ILE A 195 0.33 17.70 0.83
C ILE A 195 -0.68 18.19 -0.19
N ASP A 196 -0.58 17.70 -1.42
CA ASP A 196 -1.44 18.12 -2.51
C ASP A 196 -2.91 17.68 -2.34
N ASP A 197 -3.76 18.13 -3.26
CA ASP A 197 -5.18 17.79 -3.24
C ASP A 197 -5.48 16.33 -3.65
N ALA A 198 -4.47 15.52 -3.98
CA ALA A 198 -4.64 14.08 -4.21
C ALA A 198 -5.11 13.34 -2.95
N ILE A 199 -4.91 13.96 -1.76
CA ILE A 199 -5.44 13.47 -0.48
C ILE A 199 -6.24 14.60 0.20
N PRO A 200 -7.36 15.03 -0.37
CA PRO A 200 -8.09 16.24 0.08
C PRO A 200 -8.63 16.13 1.50
N ASP A 201 -8.96 14.92 1.95
CA ASP A 201 -9.50 14.63 3.29
C ASP A 201 -8.41 14.33 4.34
N HIS A 202 -7.14 14.52 3.98
CA HIS A 202 -6.07 14.30 4.94
C HIS A 202 -6.17 15.27 6.12
N PRO A 203 -5.96 14.81 7.36
CA PRO A 203 -6.09 15.63 8.57
C PRO A 203 -5.32 16.95 8.51
N SER A 204 -4.11 16.95 7.96
CA SER A 204 -3.27 18.13 7.80
C SER A 204 -3.89 19.19 6.87
N VAL A 205 -4.48 18.75 5.76
CA VAL A 205 -5.14 19.65 4.79
C VAL A 205 -6.39 20.26 5.38
N SER A 206 -7.24 19.43 5.97
CA SER A 206 -8.50 19.85 6.57
C SER A 206 -8.28 20.82 7.73
N TRP A 207 -7.29 20.52 8.60
CA TRP A 207 -6.94 21.37 9.74
C TRP A 207 -6.39 22.71 9.27
N ARG A 208 -5.43 22.74 8.35
CA ARG A 208 -4.87 23.99 7.81
C ARG A 208 -5.94 24.87 7.18
N LYS A 209 -6.79 24.31 6.30
CA LYS A 209 -7.87 25.06 5.64
C LYS A 209 -8.86 25.64 6.64
N ARG A 210 -9.11 24.98 7.78
CA ARG A 210 -10.02 25.47 8.83
C ARG A 210 -9.40 26.63 9.64
N HIS A 211 -8.13 26.51 10.04
CA HIS A 211 -7.51 27.46 10.96
C HIS A 211 -6.79 28.61 10.24
N PHE A 212 -6.31 28.35 9.04
CA PHE A 212 -5.58 29.32 8.21
C PHE A 212 -6.15 29.38 6.78
N PRO A 213 -7.43 29.73 6.61
CA PRO A 213 -8.12 29.66 5.30
C PRO A 213 -7.54 30.63 4.26
N LYS A 214 -6.90 31.72 4.69
CA LYS A 214 -6.32 32.72 3.81
C LYS A 214 -4.84 32.43 3.44
N VAL A 215 -4.23 31.46 4.11
CA VAL A 215 -2.82 31.14 3.85
C VAL A 215 -2.73 30.13 2.71
N MET A 216 -2.05 30.54 1.64
CA MET A 216 -1.71 29.65 0.53
C MET A 216 -0.38 28.97 0.82
N PRO A 217 -0.29 27.64 0.71
CA PRO A 217 0.99 26.94 0.82
C PRO A 217 1.99 27.43 -0.24
N THR A 218 3.24 27.58 0.18
CA THR A 218 4.35 27.92 -0.71
C THR A 218 4.79 26.69 -1.49
N TYR A 219 4.71 25.49 -0.84
CA TYR A 219 5.15 24.24 -1.44
C TYR A 219 4.03 23.19 -1.31
N PHE A 220 3.79 22.48 -2.41
CA PHE A 220 2.88 21.33 -2.46
C PHE A 220 3.68 20.07 -2.75
N VAL A 221 3.47 19.04 -1.93
CA VAL A 221 4.11 17.73 -2.06
C VAL A 221 3.07 16.62 -1.90
N ASN A 222 3.33 15.45 -2.48
CA ASN A 222 2.46 14.28 -2.38
C ASN A 222 2.96 13.23 -1.38
N SER A 223 3.92 13.60 -0.53
CA SER A 223 4.58 12.74 0.43
C SER A 223 4.82 13.49 1.74
N LEU A 224 4.36 12.92 2.86
CA LEU A 224 4.64 13.47 4.19
C LEU A 224 6.11 13.28 4.58
N GLN A 225 6.77 12.24 4.07
CA GLN A 225 8.20 12.04 4.26
C GLN A 225 9.00 13.19 3.64
N ILE A 226 8.69 13.53 2.39
CA ILE A 226 9.33 14.68 1.71
C ILE A 226 8.98 15.99 2.41
N ALA A 227 7.73 16.18 2.84
CA ALA A 227 7.36 17.36 3.63
C ALA A 227 8.22 17.49 4.89
N ALA A 228 8.44 16.41 5.62
CA ALA A 228 9.25 16.40 6.83
C ALA A 228 10.73 16.75 6.54
N GLU A 229 11.31 16.24 5.46
CA GLU A 229 12.66 16.61 5.04
C GLU A 229 12.78 18.11 4.73
N MET A 230 11.84 18.65 3.94
CA MET A 230 11.84 20.07 3.58
C MET A 230 11.61 20.98 4.79
N VAL A 231 10.73 20.58 5.74
CA VAL A 231 10.54 21.29 7.01
C VAL A 231 11.85 21.28 7.82
N GLY A 232 12.52 20.13 7.91
CA GLY A 232 13.81 20.01 8.59
C GLY A 232 14.90 20.91 8.00
N MET A 233 14.91 21.10 6.67
CA MET A 233 15.78 22.05 5.96
C MET A 233 15.43 23.51 6.26
N GLY A 234 14.35 23.80 6.99
CA GLY A 234 13.95 25.16 7.33
C GLY A 234 13.15 25.89 6.23
N MET A 235 12.63 25.18 5.24
CA MET A 235 11.88 25.76 4.12
C MET A 235 10.50 26.30 4.50
N GLY A 236 10.05 26.01 5.73
CA GLY A 236 8.75 26.49 6.24
C GLY A 236 8.21 25.60 7.34
N VAL A 237 6.90 25.66 7.53
CA VAL A 237 6.16 24.85 8.52
C VAL A 237 5.31 23.79 7.83
N GLY A 238 5.13 22.65 8.50
CA GLY A 238 4.31 21.55 8.00
C GLY A 238 3.57 20.83 9.11
N ILE A 239 2.43 20.25 8.78
CA ILE A 239 1.69 19.36 9.69
C ILE A 239 2.13 17.93 9.43
N LEU A 240 2.76 17.34 10.44
CA LEU A 240 3.39 16.03 10.35
C LEU A 240 2.85 15.08 11.42
N PRO A 241 2.83 13.75 11.17
CA PRO A 241 2.56 12.76 12.21
C PRO A 241 3.56 12.85 13.36
N VAL A 242 3.05 12.81 14.60
CA VAL A 242 3.90 12.85 15.81
C VAL A 242 4.91 11.71 15.81
N VAL A 243 4.48 10.50 15.45
CA VAL A 243 5.33 9.30 15.38
C VAL A 243 6.54 9.47 14.44
N MET A 244 6.41 10.30 13.41
CA MET A 244 7.51 10.60 12.48
C MET A 244 8.45 11.68 13.03
N ALA A 245 7.90 12.69 13.68
CA ALA A 245 8.62 13.90 14.01
C ALA A 245 9.33 13.84 15.36
N GLN A 246 8.83 13.02 16.30
CA GLN A 246 9.32 13.01 17.69
C GLN A 246 10.78 12.56 17.85
N GLU A 247 11.30 11.71 16.98
CA GLU A 247 12.68 11.22 17.01
C GLU A 247 13.65 12.06 16.15
N ARG A 248 13.14 13.09 15.48
CA ARG A 248 13.92 13.96 14.60
C ARG A 248 14.45 15.17 15.36
N SER A 249 15.77 15.25 15.51
CA SER A 249 16.45 16.35 16.20
C SER A 249 16.44 17.67 15.41
N ASP A 250 16.26 17.61 14.07
CA ASP A 250 16.19 18.75 13.17
C ASP A 250 14.80 19.42 13.15
N LEU A 251 13.80 18.81 13.76
CA LEU A 251 12.45 19.36 13.88
C LEU A 251 12.18 19.94 15.28
N VAL A 252 11.31 20.95 15.34
CA VAL A 252 10.75 21.49 16.58
C VAL A 252 9.22 21.55 16.46
N ALA A 253 8.53 21.04 17.48
CA ALA A 253 7.07 21.14 17.57
C ALA A 253 6.67 22.58 17.91
N LEU A 254 5.83 23.19 17.10
CA LEU A 254 5.24 24.49 17.35
C LEU A 254 3.89 24.39 18.07
N ARG A 255 3.11 23.35 17.72
CA ARG A 255 1.80 23.11 18.33
C ARG A 255 1.36 21.65 18.16
N ASP A 256 0.80 21.05 19.20
CA ASP A 256 0.04 19.79 19.12
C ASP A 256 -1.38 20.07 18.61
N LEU A 257 -1.84 19.29 17.63
CA LEU A 257 -3.12 19.49 16.96
C LEU A 257 -4.16 18.46 17.45
N GLN A 258 -4.55 18.58 18.72
CA GLN A 258 -5.51 17.66 19.35
C GLN A 258 -6.91 17.72 18.70
N ASP A 259 -7.26 18.84 18.10
CA ASP A 259 -8.53 19.09 17.38
C ASP A 259 -8.49 18.64 15.90
N ALA A 260 -7.34 18.16 15.42
CA ALA A 260 -7.25 17.59 14.09
C ALA A 260 -8.00 16.24 14.03
N ASN A 261 -8.76 16.07 12.96
CA ASN A 261 -9.36 14.77 12.66
C ASN A 261 -8.25 13.72 12.49
N GLN A 262 -8.13 12.78 13.41
CA GLN A 262 -7.09 11.76 13.39
C GLN A 262 -7.39 10.69 12.33
N SER A 263 -6.34 10.18 11.70
CA SER A 263 -6.40 8.96 10.90
C SER A 263 -6.12 7.75 11.80
N GLU A 264 -6.74 6.61 11.49
CA GLU A 264 -6.56 5.37 12.23
C GLU A 264 -5.57 4.46 11.50
N LEU A 265 -4.55 3.96 12.19
CA LEU A 265 -3.59 3.01 11.65
C LEU A 265 -4.13 1.60 11.76
N TRP A 266 -4.16 0.91 10.64
CA TRP A 266 -4.62 -0.47 10.53
C TRP A 266 -3.54 -1.38 9.97
N LEU A 267 -3.43 -2.57 10.51
CA LEU A 267 -2.70 -3.70 9.95
C LEU A 267 -3.74 -4.68 9.39
N LEU A 268 -3.75 -4.84 8.07
CA LEU A 268 -4.79 -5.56 7.34
C LEU A 268 -4.19 -6.70 6.50
N THR A 269 -4.97 -7.76 6.28
CA THR A 269 -4.64 -8.88 5.41
C THR A 269 -5.92 -9.49 4.84
N HIS A 270 -5.79 -10.31 3.80
CA HIS A 270 -6.91 -11.09 3.28
C HIS A 270 -7.20 -12.29 4.20
N PRO A 271 -8.49 -12.62 4.47
CA PRO A 271 -8.86 -13.76 5.29
C PRO A 271 -8.22 -15.08 4.84
N GLU A 272 -8.12 -15.27 3.53
CA GLU A 272 -7.56 -16.46 2.89
C GLU A 272 -6.05 -16.56 3.02
N SER A 273 -5.36 -15.42 2.92
CA SER A 273 -3.88 -15.36 2.96
C SER A 273 -3.31 -15.48 4.37
N ARG A 274 -4.08 -15.12 5.40
CA ARG A 274 -3.60 -15.10 6.80
C ARG A 274 -3.14 -16.46 7.33
N HIS A 275 -3.56 -17.56 6.69
CA HIS A 275 -3.18 -18.92 7.09
C HIS A 275 -1.84 -19.39 6.48
N LEU A 276 -1.33 -18.68 5.50
CA LEU A 276 0.00 -18.97 4.95
C LEU A 276 1.06 -18.67 5.99
N ARG A 277 1.92 -19.67 6.33
CA ARG A 277 2.88 -19.60 7.45
C ARG A 277 3.73 -18.33 7.41
N ARG A 278 4.26 -17.96 6.23
CA ARG A 278 5.04 -16.74 6.05
C ARG A 278 4.25 -15.46 6.36
N ILE A 279 2.98 -15.39 5.92
CA ILE A 279 2.12 -14.23 6.18
C ILE A 279 1.73 -14.19 7.65
N ALA A 280 1.38 -15.32 8.25
CA ALA A 280 1.02 -15.41 9.67
C ALA A 280 2.16 -14.95 10.58
N VAL A 281 3.42 -15.34 10.27
CA VAL A 281 4.61 -14.93 11.04
C VAL A 281 4.85 -13.43 10.91
N VAL A 282 4.88 -12.89 9.67
CA VAL A 282 5.11 -11.45 9.45
C VAL A 282 3.97 -10.62 10.04
N TYR A 283 2.71 -11.01 9.80
CA TYR A 283 1.55 -10.34 10.36
C TYR A 283 1.56 -10.36 11.90
N GLY A 284 1.84 -11.52 12.51
CA GLY A 284 1.93 -11.67 13.96
C GLY A 284 3.00 -10.77 14.58
N HIS A 285 4.19 -10.72 13.95
CA HIS A 285 5.28 -9.85 14.39
C HIS A 285 4.91 -8.37 14.27
N LEU A 286 4.38 -7.93 13.13
CA LEU A 286 3.92 -6.56 12.96
C LEU A 286 2.79 -6.20 13.95
N ALA A 287 1.85 -7.12 14.20
CA ALA A 287 0.77 -6.90 15.17
C ALA A 287 1.27 -6.74 16.61
N GLN A 288 2.43 -7.29 16.96
CA GLN A 288 3.06 -7.17 18.28
C GLN A 288 3.97 -5.96 18.38
N THR A 289 4.67 -5.59 17.31
CA THR A 289 5.70 -4.54 17.32
C THR A 289 5.16 -3.16 16.96
N LEU A 290 4.21 -3.06 16.05
CA LEU A 290 3.65 -1.75 15.67
C LEU A 290 2.92 -1.12 16.86
N ARG A 291 3.38 0.06 17.29
CA ARG A 291 2.79 0.89 18.35
C ARG A 291 2.83 2.35 17.93
N LEU A 292 1.83 3.10 18.32
CA LEU A 292 1.79 4.56 18.20
C LEU A 292 2.04 5.16 19.58
N PRO A 293 2.76 6.30 19.66
CA PRO A 293 3.06 6.99 20.91
C PRO A 293 1.83 7.63 21.54
#